data_ebbe523c04181084963dde8bb9af445a
#
_entry.id   ebbe523c04181084963dde8bb9af445a
#
_cell.length_a   1.000
_cell.length_b   1.000
_cell.length_c   1.000
_cell.angle_alpha   90.00
_cell.angle_beta   90.00
_cell.angle_gamma   90.00
#
_symmetry.space_group_name_H-M   'P 1'
#
loop_
_entity.id
_entity.type
_entity.pdbx_description
1 polymer ?
#
loop_
_entity_poly.entity_id
_entity_poly.type
_entity_poly.pdbx_seq_one_letter_code
_entity_poly.pdbx_strand_id
1 'polypeptide(L)'
;DVCSSDLHLRPLCRAGLRGERCRGXPPHAVRPLLXXILCALQXLRPHYSCDRAYWDGDDNAYCASCWDEHNDVIHEYSYTPDLVFHGKGLRHFGVELEIDDGGTVNSNAQKLLDIANANAENLYIKTDGSLDEGLELVTHPMTLEYHLNEMPWAEVLRKARSMDYLSHAAGTCGLHVHISRLAFGCTYEQQEAAIARLLYFVEKFWAELLRFSRRTQSQMNRWAARYGIRLTPSEQMS
;
A
#
# COMPACT_ATOMS: atom_id res chain seq x y z
N ASP A 1 12.27 -5.65 21.06
CA ASP A 1 12.43 -5.25 22.48
C ASP A 1 13.87 -4.90 22.88
N VAL A 2 14.86 -5.13 22.01
CA VAL A 2 16.27 -4.91 22.35
C VAL A 2 16.74 -3.52 21.91
N CYS A 3 16.06 -2.90 20.94
CA CYS A 3 16.47 -1.56 20.48
C CYS A 3 15.89 -0.41 21.31
N SER A 4 14.86 -0.63 22.12
CA SER A 4 14.21 0.46 22.84
C SER A 4 14.85 0.82 24.20
N SER A 5 15.73 -0.04 24.70
CA SER A 5 16.32 0.16 26.02
C SER A 5 17.74 0.73 26.03
N ASP A 6 18.35 0.89 24.85
CA ASP A 6 19.74 1.37 24.78
C ASP A 6 19.83 2.72 24.08
N LEU A 7 19.78 3.76 24.90
CA LEU A 7 20.01 5.15 24.50
C LEU A 7 21.38 5.37 23.81
N HIS A 8 22.27 4.39 23.89
CA HIS A 8 23.62 4.50 23.31
C HIS A 8 23.72 4.04 21.84
N LEU A 9 22.68 3.36 21.32
CA LEU A 9 22.68 2.90 19.92
C LEU A 9 22.14 3.93 18.93
N ARG A 10 21.33 4.87 19.44
CA ARG A 10 20.79 5.95 18.59
C ARG A 10 21.87 6.79 17.88
N PRO A 11 22.99 7.14 18.56
CA PRO A 11 24.06 7.87 17.85
C PRO A 11 24.82 7.03 16.83
N LEU A 12 24.84 5.69 16.97
CA LEU A 12 25.58 4.83 16.05
C LEU A 12 24.80 4.55 14.75
N CYS A 13 23.48 4.52 14.85
CA CYS A 13 22.65 4.47 13.64
C CYS A 13 22.65 5.82 12.91
N ARG A 14 22.76 6.94 13.69
CA ARG A 14 22.84 8.30 13.14
C ARG A 14 24.24 8.72 12.73
N ALA A 15 25.28 8.15 13.35
CA ALA A 15 26.63 8.31 12.86
C ALA A 15 26.74 7.45 11.59
N GLY A 16 25.92 7.82 10.63
CA GLY A 16 26.14 7.36 9.28
C GLY A 16 27.64 7.43 9.07
N LEU A 17 28.26 6.30 8.96
CA LEU A 17 29.66 6.24 8.60
C LEU A 17 29.77 7.06 7.32
N ARG A 18 30.08 8.34 7.49
CA ARG A 18 30.67 9.12 6.41
C ARG A 18 31.98 8.40 6.09
N GLY A 19 31.79 7.21 5.50
CA GLY A 19 32.90 6.37 5.12
C GLY A 19 33.71 7.12 4.12
N GLU A 20 34.97 7.30 4.43
CA GLU A 20 35.94 7.68 3.41
C GLU A 20 35.73 6.70 2.26
N ARG A 21 35.21 7.18 1.15
CA ARG A 21 35.06 6.38 -0.05
C ARG A 21 36.43 5.85 -0.45
N CYS A 22 36.58 4.55 -0.39
CA CYS A 22 37.74 3.92 -1.01
C CYS A 22 37.68 4.27 -2.50
N ARG A 23 38.54 5.13 -2.96
CA ARG A 23 38.62 5.55 -4.36
C ARG A 23 38.80 4.30 -5.23
N GLY A 24 37.89 4.04 -6.08
CA GLY A 24 37.98 3.03 -7.14
C GLY A 24 37.05 1.82 -7.10
N UNK A 25 36.20 1.61 -6.18
CA UNK A 25 35.42 0.59 -6.19
C UNK A 25 34.21 0.95 -6.73
N PRO A 26 33.77 0.17 -7.46
CA PRO A 26 32.40 0.45 -7.91
C PRO A 26 31.45 0.46 -6.72
N PRO A 27 30.41 1.26 -6.79
CA PRO A 27 29.49 1.46 -5.64
C PRO A 27 28.84 0.17 -5.10
N HIS A 28 28.75 -0.87 -5.93
CA HIS A 28 28.17 -2.16 -5.53
C HIS A 28 29.12 -3.04 -4.70
N ALA A 29 30.41 -2.76 -4.71
CA ALA A 29 31.40 -3.56 -3.95
C ALA A 29 31.60 -3.02 -2.52
N VAL A 30 31.19 -1.79 -2.25
CA VAL A 30 31.41 -1.14 -0.95
C VAL A 30 30.34 -1.54 0.07
N ARG A 31 29.12 -1.82 -0.38
CA ARG A 31 28.01 -2.22 0.50
C ARG A 31 28.31 -3.50 1.32
N PRO A 32 28.80 -4.60 0.71
CA PRO A 32 29.16 -5.78 1.50
C PRO A 32 30.32 -5.55 2.46
N LEU A 33 31.29 -4.70 2.09
CA LEU A 33 32.44 -4.43 2.95
C LEU A 33 32.07 -3.57 4.16
N LEU A 34 31.26 -2.58 3.99
CA LEU A 34 30.75 -1.77 5.09
C LEU A 34 29.91 -2.59 6.06
N UNK A 35 29.41 -3.30 5.53
CA UNK A 35 28.69 -4.15 6.28
C UNK A 35 29.49 -5.09 7.09
N UNK A 36 30.14 -5.31 6.58
CA UNK A 36 31.03 -6.14 7.17
C UNK A 36 31.77 -5.51 8.25
N ILE A 37 32.09 -4.46 8.00
CA ILE A 37 32.83 -3.67 9.01
C ILE A 37 31.91 -3.35 10.20
N LEU A 38 30.68 -2.98 9.92
CA LEU A 38 29.67 -2.73 10.97
C LEU A 38 29.37 -3.99 11.78
N CYS A 39 29.29 -5.14 11.13
CA CYS A 39 29.13 -6.41 11.81
C CYS A 39 30.40 -6.81 12.60
N ALA A 40 31.59 -6.42 12.15
CA ALA A 40 32.84 -6.76 12.81
C ALA A 40 33.14 -5.88 14.04
N LEU A 41 32.67 -4.63 14.05
CA LEU A 41 32.88 -3.71 15.18
C LEU A 41 31.94 -3.99 16.35
N GLN A 42 30.97 -4.81 16.18
CA GLN A 42 30.00 -5.19 17.22
C GLN A 42 30.31 -6.57 17.86
N UNK A 43 31.31 -6.86 17.95
CA UNK A 43 31.79 -8.05 18.43
C UNK A 43 31.38 -8.50 19.73
N LEU A 44 30.65 -7.71 20.37
CA LEU A 44 30.16 -8.06 21.70
C LEU A 44 28.64 -8.23 21.79
N ARG A 45 27.90 -8.20 20.68
CA ARG A 45 26.44 -8.32 20.65
C ARG A 45 25.97 -9.21 19.48
N PRO A 46 24.76 -9.78 19.55
CA PRO A 46 24.28 -10.73 18.53
C PRO A 46 24.38 -10.15 17.12
N HIS A 47 24.98 -10.93 16.24
CA HIS A 47 25.25 -10.55 14.86
C HIS A 47 23.94 -10.32 14.09
N TYR A 48 23.65 -9.09 13.75
CA TYR A 48 22.64 -8.82 12.74
C TYR A 48 23.27 -9.12 11.38
N SER A 49 22.65 -10.06 10.66
CA SER A 49 23.06 -10.34 9.30
C SER A 49 22.88 -9.08 8.45
N CYS A 50 23.91 -8.73 7.68
CA CYS A 50 23.86 -7.60 6.75
C CYS A 50 22.76 -7.78 5.68
N ASP A 51 22.29 -9.03 5.50
CA ASP A 51 21.18 -9.36 4.62
C ASP A 51 19.84 -8.78 5.11
N ARG A 52 19.80 -8.27 6.34
CA ARG A 52 18.61 -7.69 6.97
C ARG A 52 18.74 -6.18 7.21
N ALA A 53 19.75 -5.54 6.67
CA ALA A 53 19.88 -4.08 6.76
C ALA A 53 19.02 -3.39 5.70
N TYR A 54 18.44 -2.29 6.08
CA TYR A 54 17.69 -1.38 5.20
C TYR A 54 18.61 -0.20 4.87
N TRP A 55 18.55 0.28 3.64
CA TRP A 55 19.47 1.33 3.15
C TRP A 55 18.66 2.49 2.59
N ASP A 56 18.97 3.72 3.01
CA ASP A 56 18.32 4.91 2.46
C ASP A 56 19.04 5.38 1.17
N GLY A 57 18.51 6.44 0.54
CA GLY A 57 19.06 6.99 -0.69
C GLY A 57 20.47 7.55 -0.56
N ASP A 58 20.93 7.79 0.66
CA ASP A 58 22.27 8.31 0.98
C ASP A 58 23.23 7.18 1.43
N ASP A 59 22.87 5.92 1.24
CA ASP A 59 23.65 4.72 1.60
C ASP A 59 23.88 4.57 3.12
N ASN A 60 22.97 5.05 3.97
CA ASN A 60 23.01 4.77 5.40
C ASN A 60 22.27 3.47 5.70
N ALA A 61 22.85 2.62 6.56
CA ALA A 61 22.29 1.32 6.94
C ALA A 61 21.50 1.44 8.25
N TYR A 62 20.31 0.84 8.28
CA TYR A 62 19.41 0.83 9.43
C TYR A 62 18.99 -0.58 9.80
N CYS A 63 18.83 -0.87 11.08
CA CYS A 63 18.07 -2.05 11.52
C CYS A 63 16.57 -1.78 11.28
N ALA A 64 15.72 -2.81 11.36
CA ALA A 64 14.29 -2.68 11.07
C ALA A 64 13.62 -1.58 11.90
N SER A 65 13.86 -1.55 13.21
CA SER A 65 13.25 -0.54 14.09
C SER A 65 13.76 0.89 13.81
N CYS A 66 15.06 1.03 13.50
CA CYS A 66 15.60 2.36 13.14
C CYS A 66 15.09 2.81 11.76
N TRP A 67 14.89 1.86 10.86
CA TRP A 67 14.28 2.13 9.56
C TRP A 67 12.85 2.62 9.72
N ASP A 68 12.06 1.94 10.55
CA ASP A 68 10.67 2.32 10.82
C ASP A 68 10.55 3.71 11.47
N GLU A 69 11.55 4.11 12.26
CA GLU A 69 11.60 5.46 12.85
C GLU A 69 12.08 6.54 11.87
N HIS A 70 12.84 6.15 10.85
CA HIS A 70 13.52 7.10 9.96
C HIS A 70 12.82 7.29 8.61
N ASN A 71 12.23 6.24 8.09
CA ASN A 71 11.53 6.27 6.79
C ASN A 71 10.02 6.15 7.00
N ASP A 72 9.34 7.26 6.91
CA ASP A 72 7.90 7.28 6.99
C ASP A 72 7.33 7.11 5.57
N VAL A 73 7.20 5.87 5.14
CA VAL A 73 6.63 5.52 3.83
C VAL A 73 5.13 5.23 3.92
N ILE A 74 4.59 5.21 5.15
CA ILE A 74 3.16 5.05 5.38
C ILE A 74 2.60 6.45 5.62
N HIS A 75 1.87 6.96 4.68
CA HIS A 75 1.27 8.28 4.76
C HIS A 75 0.05 8.29 5.68
N GLU A 76 -0.29 9.44 6.21
CA GLU A 76 -1.52 9.61 6.98
C GLU A 76 -2.76 9.51 6.05
N TYR A 77 -3.92 9.26 6.64
CA TYR A 77 -5.19 9.05 5.93
C TYR A 77 -5.50 10.13 4.88
N SER A 78 -5.20 11.39 5.20
CA SER A 78 -5.53 12.53 4.33
C SER A 78 -4.58 12.71 3.13
N TYR A 79 -3.50 11.93 3.05
CA TYR A 79 -2.50 12.09 1.99
C TYR A 79 -3.10 11.86 0.61
N THR A 80 -2.79 12.75 -0.30
CA THR A 80 -3.18 12.68 -1.71
C THR A 80 -2.00 13.15 -2.56
N PRO A 81 -1.31 12.24 -3.27
CA PRO A 81 -0.18 12.64 -4.14
C PRO A 81 -0.67 13.25 -5.45
N ASP A 82 0.24 13.81 -6.19
CA ASP A 82 0.01 14.14 -7.60
C ASP A 82 -0.27 12.83 -8.36
N LEU A 83 -1.34 12.80 -9.14
CA LEU A 83 -1.77 11.57 -9.80
C LEU A 83 -0.93 11.26 -11.04
N VAL A 84 -0.42 10.04 -11.11
CA VAL A 84 0.26 9.48 -12.29
C VAL A 84 -0.73 8.54 -12.99
N PHE A 85 -1.01 8.81 -14.27
CA PHE A 85 -1.95 8.00 -15.04
C PHE A 85 -1.21 6.95 -15.85
N HIS A 86 -1.53 5.66 -15.62
CA HIS A 86 -0.87 4.54 -16.28
C HIS A 86 -1.78 3.90 -17.33
N GLY A 87 -1.17 3.59 -18.49
CA GLY A 87 -1.88 3.02 -19.62
C GLY A 87 -2.49 4.09 -20.53
N LYS A 88 -3.00 3.66 -21.69
CA LYS A 88 -3.53 4.56 -22.73
C LYS A 88 -5.04 4.52 -22.77
N GLY A 89 -5.68 5.68 -22.80
CA GLY A 89 -7.13 5.77 -22.94
C GLY A 89 -7.76 6.68 -21.87
N LEU A 90 -9.08 6.68 -21.82
CA LEU A 90 -9.87 7.53 -20.92
C LEU A 90 -10.41 6.77 -19.70
N ARG A 91 -10.36 5.45 -19.72
CA ARG A 91 -10.96 4.62 -18.67
C ARG A 91 -9.88 4.18 -17.70
N HIS A 92 -9.78 4.92 -16.61
CA HIS A 92 -8.84 4.62 -15.54
C HIS A 92 -9.59 4.17 -14.29
N PHE A 93 -8.99 3.23 -13.59
CA PHE A 93 -9.48 2.68 -12.33
C PHE A 93 -8.41 2.91 -11.26
N GLY A 94 -8.83 3.28 -10.08
CA GLY A 94 -8.00 3.28 -8.89
C GLY A 94 -8.45 2.16 -7.97
N VAL A 95 -7.52 1.53 -7.28
CA VAL A 95 -7.80 0.47 -6.32
C VAL A 95 -7.27 0.90 -4.95
N GLU A 96 -8.11 0.81 -3.94
CA GLU A 96 -7.70 0.87 -2.53
C GLU A 96 -7.90 -0.54 -1.96
N LEU A 97 -6.81 -1.15 -1.55
CA LEU A 97 -6.82 -2.49 -0.96
C LEU A 97 -6.36 -2.40 0.48
N GLU A 98 -7.24 -2.74 1.39
CA GLU A 98 -6.94 -2.79 2.82
C GLU A 98 -6.39 -4.18 3.19
N ILE A 99 -5.31 -4.17 3.97
CA ILE A 99 -4.71 -5.38 4.54
C ILE A 99 -4.42 -5.12 6.03
N ASP A 100 -4.63 -6.12 6.88
CA ASP A 100 -4.59 -5.96 8.33
C ASP A 100 -3.87 -7.13 9.00
N ASP A 101 -3.69 -7.08 10.32
CA ASP A 101 -3.04 -8.08 11.18
C ASP A 101 -1.52 -8.17 11.03
N GLY A 102 -0.91 -7.56 10.02
CA GLY A 102 0.55 -7.63 9.78
C GLY A 102 1.34 -6.45 10.36
N GLY A 103 0.65 -5.52 11.02
CA GLY A 103 1.24 -4.33 11.63
C GLY A 103 1.30 -3.11 10.73
N THR A 104 1.24 -1.92 11.33
CA THR A 104 1.47 -0.65 10.63
C THR A 104 2.98 -0.36 10.69
N VAL A 105 3.75 -1.04 9.84
CA VAL A 105 5.21 -1.13 9.93
C VAL A 105 5.85 -0.64 8.64
N ASN A 106 6.63 0.42 8.72
CA ASN A 106 7.28 1.05 7.54
C ASN A 106 8.16 0.07 6.75
N SER A 107 8.90 -0.80 7.43
CA SER A 107 9.74 -1.79 6.73
C SER A 107 8.93 -2.82 5.95
N ASN A 108 7.71 -3.12 6.38
CA ASN A 108 6.80 -3.98 5.62
C ASN A 108 6.20 -3.22 4.44
N ALA A 109 5.77 -1.98 4.66
CA ALA A 109 5.27 -1.10 3.61
C ALA A 109 6.31 -0.92 2.51
N GLN A 110 7.57 -0.65 2.88
CA GLN A 110 8.67 -0.50 1.92
C GLN A 110 8.83 -1.74 1.03
N LYS A 111 8.78 -2.94 1.61
CA LYS A 111 8.89 -4.20 0.83
C LYS A 111 7.76 -4.35 -0.20
N LEU A 112 6.57 -3.86 0.13
CA LEU A 112 5.44 -3.86 -0.81
C LEU A 112 5.65 -2.82 -1.91
N LEU A 113 6.12 -1.62 -1.54
CA LEU A 113 6.44 -0.54 -2.49
C LEU A 113 7.58 -0.96 -3.43
N ASP A 114 8.62 -1.61 -2.93
CA ASP A 114 9.75 -2.08 -3.75
C ASP A 114 9.29 -3.01 -4.88
N ILE A 115 8.28 -3.83 -4.60
CA ILE A 115 7.70 -4.73 -5.60
C ILE A 115 6.76 -3.96 -6.52
N ALA A 116 5.83 -3.22 -5.95
CA ALA A 116 4.78 -2.55 -6.70
C ALA A 116 5.34 -1.47 -7.62
N ASN A 117 6.34 -0.73 -7.13
CA ASN A 117 6.90 0.45 -7.81
C ASN A 117 8.25 0.17 -8.50
N ALA A 118 8.59 -1.10 -8.72
CA ALA A 118 9.88 -1.48 -9.31
C ALA A 118 10.13 -0.83 -10.68
N ASN A 119 9.09 -0.60 -11.46
CA ASN A 119 9.22 -0.06 -12.83
C ASN A 119 8.57 1.31 -13.00
N ALA A 120 7.65 1.67 -12.13
CA ALA A 120 6.91 2.94 -12.19
C ALA A 120 6.27 3.18 -10.82
N GLU A 121 5.94 4.41 -10.52
CA GLU A 121 5.21 4.76 -9.30
C GLU A 121 3.75 4.31 -9.45
N ASN A 122 3.49 3.07 -9.04
CA ASN A 122 2.20 2.42 -9.23
C ASN A 122 1.24 2.62 -8.06
N LEU A 123 1.76 2.61 -6.82
CA LEU A 123 0.94 2.78 -5.64
C LEU A 123 1.69 3.49 -4.51
N TYR A 124 0.93 3.97 -3.56
CA TYR A 124 1.39 4.51 -2.28
C TYR A 124 0.62 3.83 -1.15
N ILE A 125 1.10 3.98 0.08
CA ILE A 125 0.53 3.30 1.24
C ILE A 125 0.12 4.35 2.28
N LYS A 126 -1.07 4.15 2.86
CA LYS A 126 -1.62 5.04 3.90
C LYS A 126 -2.08 4.23 5.11
N THR A 127 -2.30 4.96 6.21
CA THR A 127 -3.07 4.45 7.34
C THR A 127 -4.56 4.59 7.04
N ASP A 128 -5.37 3.68 7.57
CA ASP A 128 -6.84 3.82 7.60
C ASP A 128 -7.36 3.48 8.99
N GLY A 129 -8.27 4.33 9.49
CA GLY A 129 -8.79 4.22 10.85
C GLY A 129 -9.78 3.06 11.06
N SER A 130 -10.15 2.33 10.01
CA SER A 130 -10.98 1.14 10.13
C SER A 130 -10.17 -0.13 10.39
N LEU A 131 -8.84 -0.05 10.18
CA LEU A 131 -7.93 -1.17 10.37
C LEU A 131 -7.41 -1.19 11.82
N ASP A 132 -7.15 -2.38 12.35
CA ASP A 132 -6.61 -2.55 13.70
C ASP A 132 -5.08 -2.30 13.70
N GLU A 133 -4.33 -3.07 12.90
CA GLU A 133 -2.89 -2.90 12.71
C GLU A 133 -2.55 -3.22 11.25
N GLY A 134 -2.90 -2.33 10.34
CA GLY A 134 -2.85 -2.61 8.91
C GLY A 134 -2.38 -1.46 8.04
N LEU A 135 -2.53 -1.69 6.74
CA LEU A 135 -2.10 -0.77 5.68
C LEU A 135 -3.20 -0.66 4.62
N GLU A 136 -3.37 0.54 4.08
CA GLU A 136 -4.19 0.77 2.89
C GLU A 136 -3.27 1.00 1.69
N LEU A 137 -3.32 0.09 0.72
CA LEU A 137 -2.56 0.17 -0.54
C LEU A 137 -3.41 0.88 -1.58
N VAL A 138 -2.98 2.05 -2.02
CA VAL A 138 -3.75 2.89 -2.95
C VAL A 138 -2.99 3.03 -4.27
N THR A 139 -3.61 2.59 -5.38
CA THR A 139 -2.96 2.73 -6.69
C THR A 139 -3.18 4.11 -7.29
N HIS A 140 -2.23 4.56 -8.08
CA HIS A 140 -2.46 5.60 -9.06
C HIS A 140 -3.51 5.13 -10.09
N PRO A 141 -4.18 6.05 -10.81
CA PRO A 141 -5.17 5.64 -11.81
C PRO A 141 -4.55 4.86 -12.96
N MET A 142 -5.06 3.66 -13.23
CA MET A 142 -4.53 2.75 -14.25
C MET A 142 -5.64 2.26 -15.16
N THR A 143 -5.31 2.00 -16.44
CA THR A 143 -6.26 1.30 -17.30
C THR A 143 -6.41 -0.15 -16.85
N LEU A 144 -7.52 -0.79 -17.20
CA LEU A 144 -7.72 -2.21 -16.88
C LEU A 144 -6.57 -3.07 -17.44
N GLU A 145 -6.12 -2.75 -18.66
CA GLU A 145 -5.00 -3.46 -19.29
C GLU A 145 -3.72 -3.36 -18.44
N TYR A 146 -3.44 -2.18 -17.92
CA TYR A 146 -2.27 -1.96 -17.05
C TYR A 146 -2.39 -2.75 -15.74
N HIS A 147 -3.57 -2.71 -15.09
CA HIS A 147 -3.83 -3.51 -13.89
C HIS A 147 -3.61 -5.01 -14.11
N LEU A 148 -3.96 -5.51 -15.31
CA LEU A 148 -3.89 -6.95 -15.61
C LEU A 148 -2.51 -7.42 -16.05
N ASN A 149 -1.73 -6.56 -16.70
CA ASN A 149 -0.49 -6.96 -17.39
C ASN A 149 0.79 -6.37 -16.79
N GLU A 150 0.71 -5.16 -16.22
CA GLU A 150 1.89 -4.42 -15.76
C GLU A 150 1.98 -4.32 -14.23
N MET A 151 0.84 -4.13 -13.55
CA MET A 151 0.82 -4.05 -12.09
C MET A 151 1.11 -5.42 -11.48
N PRO A 152 2.16 -5.57 -10.66
CA PRO A 152 2.56 -6.89 -10.15
C PRO A 152 1.72 -7.34 -8.94
N TRP A 153 0.39 -7.34 -9.09
CA TRP A 153 -0.55 -7.68 -8.00
C TRP A 153 -0.23 -9.00 -7.32
N ALA A 154 0.09 -10.03 -8.11
CA ALA A 154 0.33 -11.36 -7.56
C ALA A 154 1.56 -11.39 -6.63
N GLU A 155 2.59 -10.63 -6.98
CA GLU A 155 3.83 -10.52 -6.20
C GLU A 155 3.59 -9.72 -4.92
N VAL A 156 2.90 -8.59 -5.03
CA VAL A 156 2.53 -7.72 -3.90
C VAL A 156 1.70 -8.53 -2.89
N LEU A 157 0.66 -9.23 -3.36
CA LEU A 157 -0.22 -10.00 -2.49
C LEU A 157 0.50 -11.18 -1.83
N ARG A 158 1.37 -11.88 -2.58
CA ARG A 158 2.19 -12.96 -2.00
C ARG A 158 3.14 -12.42 -0.93
N LYS A 159 3.72 -11.24 -1.17
CA LYS A 159 4.61 -10.59 -0.20
C LYS A 159 3.84 -10.18 1.06
N ALA A 160 2.70 -9.51 0.90
CA ALA A 160 1.83 -9.14 2.03
C ALA A 160 1.47 -10.38 2.87
N ARG A 161 1.06 -11.46 2.20
CA ARG A 161 0.70 -12.70 2.87
C ARG A 161 1.88 -13.34 3.61
N SER A 162 3.10 -13.22 3.07
CA SER A 162 4.32 -13.75 3.74
C SER A 162 4.73 -12.94 4.98
N MET A 163 4.14 -11.78 5.17
CA MET A 163 4.35 -10.90 6.33
C MET A 163 3.10 -10.91 7.24
N ASP A 164 2.29 -11.95 7.12
CA ASP A 164 1.10 -12.24 7.92
C ASP A 164 -0.09 -11.29 7.73
N TYR A 165 -0.04 -10.40 6.73
CA TYR A 165 -1.21 -9.59 6.41
C TYR A 165 -2.36 -10.44 5.89
N LEU A 166 -3.55 -10.12 6.34
CA LEU A 166 -4.81 -10.66 5.86
C LEU A 166 -5.62 -9.52 5.21
N SER A 167 -6.58 -9.87 4.37
CA SER A 167 -7.54 -8.91 3.85
C SER A 167 -8.95 -9.42 4.18
N HIS A 168 -9.58 -10.18 3.30
CA HIS A 168 -10.93 -10.68 3.53
C HIS A 168 -11.09 -11.41 4.88
N ALA A 169 -10.09 -12.16 5.31
CA ALA A 169 -10.16 -12.96 6.53
C ALA A 169 -9.96 -12.14 7.82
N ALA A 170 -9.41 -10.94 7.75
CA ALA A 170 -9.28 -10.04 8.91
C ALA A 170 -10.64 -9.57 9.43
N GLY A 171 -11.59 -9.36 8.52
CA GLY A 171 -12.91 -8.87 8.88
C GLY A 171 -13.04 -7.35 8.95
N THR A 172 -11.92 -6.65 8.99
CA THR A 172 -11.83 -5.18 9.00
C THR A 172 -11.70 -4.60 7.60
N CYS A 173 -11.11 -5.36 6.68
CA CYS A 173 -10.63 -4.89 5.38
C CYS A 173 -11.69 -4.79 4.30
N GLY A 174 -11.51 -3.83 3.42
CA GLY A 174 -12.30 -3.66 2.19
C GLY A 174 -11.44 -3.69 0.94
N LEU A 175 -12.13 -3.71 -0.18
CA LEU A 175 -11.55 -3.46 -1.50
C LEU A 175 -12.43 -2.41 -2.16
N HIS A 176 -11.85 -1.27 -2.50
CA HIS A 176 -12.56 -0.19 -3.18
C HIS A 176 -12.02 -0.06 -4.60
N VAL A 177 -12.92 0.09 -5.56
CA VAL A 177 -12.55 0.33 -6.96
C VAL A 177 -13.17 1.64 -7.40
N HIS A 178 -12.32 2.60 -7.70
CA HIS A 178 -12.70 3.91 -8.21
C HIS A 178 -12.65 3.90 -9.73
N ILE A 179 -13.55 4.60 -10.35
CA ILE A 179 -13.61 4.71 -11.80
C ILE A 179 -13.60 6.19 -12.17
N SER A 180 -12.71 6.56 -13.08
CA SER A 180 -12.66 7.92 -13.62
C SER A 180 -14.03 8.30 -14.18
N ARG A 181 -14.52 9.48 -13.83
CA ARG A 181 -15.83 9.96 -14.30
C ARG A 181 -15.87 10.07 -15.84
N LEU A 182 -14.72 10.37 -16.46
CA LEU A 182 -14.60 10.40 -17.93
C LEU A 182 -14.84 9.04 -18.59
N ALA A 183 -14.71 7.94 -17.85
CA ALA A 183 -15.03 6.60 -18.35
C ALA A 183 -16.51 6.45 -18.71
N PHE A 184 -17.37 7.29 -18.12
CA PHE A 184 -18.83 7.23 -18.30
C PHE A 184 -19.32 8.10 -19.46
N GLY A 185 -18.46 8.95 -20.01
CA GLY A 185 -18.83 9.81 -21.15
C GLY A 185 -18.14 11.16 -21.12
N CYS A 186 -18.20 11.86 -22.25
CA CYS A 186 -17.56 13.16 -22.39
C CYS A 186 -18.44 14.33 -21.95
N THR A 187 -19.77 14.13 -21.84
CA THR A 187 -20.69 15.17 -21.37
C THR A 187 -21.31 14.77 -20.04
N TYR A 188 -21.78 15.79 -19.31
CA TYR A 188 -22.46 15.59 -18.04
C TYR A 188 -23.65 14.63 -18.18
N GLU A 189 -24.47 14.81 -19.23
CA GLU A 189 -25.65 13.99 -19.46
C GLU A 189 -25.30 12.52 -19.71
N GLN A 190 -24.22 12.27 -20.46
CA GLN A 190 -23.72 10.91 -20.70
C GLN A 190 -23.27 10.25 -19.38
N GLN A 191 -22.54 11.01 -18.58
CA GLN A 191 -22.02 10.54 -17.29
C GLN A 191 -23.17 10.19 -16.34
N GLU A 192 -24.15 11.08 -16.20
CA GLU A 192 -25.30 10.87 -15.31
C GLU A 192 -26.12 9.65 -15.77
N ALA A 193 -26.37 9.53 -17.09
CA ALA A 193 -27.10 8.38 -17.64
C ALA A 193 -26.36 7.06 -17.38
N ALA A 194 -25.03 7.06 -17.48
CA ALA A 194 -24.22 5.85 -17.22
C ALA A 194 -24.22 5.51 -15.72
N ILE A 195 -24.08 6.52 -14.86
CA ILE A 195 -24.13 6.34 -13.39
C ILE A 195 -25.49 5.78 -12.96
N ALA A 196 -26.57 6.34 -13.51
CA ALA A 196 -27.93 5.87 -13.21
C ALA A 196 -28.11 4.39 -13.59
N ARG A 197 -27.59 3.98 -14.77
CA ARG A 197 -27.63 2.57 -15.19
C ARG A 197 -26.79 1.67 -14.24
N LEU A 198 -25.65 2.17 -13.78
CA LEU A 198 -24.82 1.42 -12.84
C LEU A 198 -25.53 1.24 -11.50
N LEU A 199 -26.15 2.31 -10.98
CA LEU A 199 -26.93 2.23 -9.74
C LEU A 199 -28.09 1.25 -9.89
N TYR A 200 -28.83 1.32 -11.01
CA TYR A 200 -29.90 0.38 -11.30
C TYR A 200 -29.37 -1.06 -11.37
N PHE A 201 -28.23 -1.27 -12.00
CA PHE A 201 -27.57 -2.58 -12.08
C PHE A 201 -27.25 -3.11 -10.67
N VAL A 202 -26.65 -2.28 -9.83
CA VAL A 202 -26.27 -2.66 -8.46
C VAL A 202 -27.54 -3.04 -7.66
N GLU A 203 -28.59 -2.23 -7.73
CA GLU A 203 -29.85 -2.49 -7.03
C GLU A 203 -30.52 -3.76 -7.52
N LYS A 204 -30.57 -3.96 -8.84
CA LYS A 204 -31.22 -5.11 -9.47
C LYS A 204 -30.51 -6.42 -9.13
N PHE A 205 -29.17 -6.40 -9.11
CA PHE A 205 -28.37 -7.62 -8.91
C PHE A 205 -27.72 -7.65 -7.52
N TRP A 206 -28.37 -7.04 -6.54
CA TRP A 206 -27.83 -6.92 -5.18
C TRP A 206 -27.46 -8.28 -4.57
N ALA A 207 -28.32 -9.27 -4.72
CA ALA A 207 -28.09 -10.60 -4.13
C ALA A 207 -26.83 -11.27 -4.71
N GLU A 208 -26.62 -11.08 -6.00
CA GLU A 208 -25.45 -11.61 -6.71
C GLU A 208 -24.17 -10.87 -6.29
N LEU A 209 -24.27 -9.55 -6.19
CA LEU A 209 -23.14 -8.70 -5.76
C LEU A 209 -22.76 -9.00 -4.29
N LEU A 210 -23.75 -9.23 -3.45
CA LEU A 210 -23.51 -9.63 -2.06
C LEU A 210 -22.73 -10.95 -1.99
N ARG A 211 -23.15 -11.96 -2.79
CA ARG A 211 -22.41 -13.23 -2.88
C ARG A 211 -21.00 -13.03 -3.42
N PHE A 212 -20.85 -12.21 -4.46
CA PHE A 212 -19.55 -11.91 -5.08
C PHE A 212 -18.62 -11.23 -4.09
N SER A 213 -19.12 -10.26 -3.31
CA SER A 213 -18.34 -9.51 -2.33
C SER A 213 -17.92 -10.38 -1.13
N ARG A 214 -18.62 -11.50 -0.88
CA ARG A 214 -18.39 -12.40 0.26
C ARG A 214 -18.63 -11.72 1.62
N ARG A 215 -19.26 -10.55 1.63
CA ARG A 215 -19.60 -9.81 2.85
C ARG A 215 -20.95 -10.29 3.41
N THR A 216 -21.11 -10.15 4.72
CA THR A 216 -22.40 -10.36 5.37
C THR A 216 -23.30 -9.16 5.13
N GLN A 217 -24.62 -9.38 5.29
CA GLN A 217 -25.59 -8.28 5.17
C GLN A 217 -25.33 -7.16 6.19
N SER A 218 -24.86 -7.50 7.40
CA SER A 218 -24.56 -6.50 8.43
C SER A 218 -23.35 -5.64 8.03
N GLN A 219 -22.33 -6.25 7.45
CA GLN A 219 -21.16 -5.50 6.93
C GLN A 219 -21.56 -4.56 5.79
N MET A 220 -22.42 -5.05 4.88
CA MET A 220 -22.92 -4.20 3.78
C MET A 220 -23.77 -3.04 4.32
N ASN A 221 -24.63 -3.30 5.28
CA ASN A 221 -25.49 -2.24 5.87
C ASN A 221 -24.63 -1.15 6.57
N ARG A 222 -23.51 -1.55 7.14
CA ARG A 222 -22.63 -0.61 7.84
C ARG A 222 -21.77 0.21 6.85
N TRP A 223 -21.15 -0.45 5.88
CA TRP A 223 -20.11 0.14 5.06
C TRP A 223 -20.52 0.44 3.62
N ALA A 224 -21.52 -0.27 3.08
CA ALA A 224 -21.92 -0.19 1.68
C ALA A 224 -23.41 -0.43 1.52
N ALA A 225 -24.23 0.29 2.28
CA ALA A 225 -25.69 0.12 2.27
C ALA A 225 -26.27 0.41 0.88
N ARG A 226 -27.29 -0.35 0.51
CA ARG A 226 -28.01 -0.17 -0.76
C ARG A 226 -28.55 1.25 -0.87
N TYR A 227 -28.40 1.83 -2.05
CA TYR A 227 -28.89 3.16 -2.35
C TYR A 227 -30.41 3.24 -2.20
N GLY A 228 -31.14 2.27 -2.76
CA GLY A 228 -32.59 2.23 -2.74
C GLY A 228 -33.23 2.15 -1.35
N ILE A 229 -32.52 1.61 -0.36
CA ILE A 229 -33.03 1.54 1.02
C ILE A 229 -33.12 2.94 1.64
N ARG A 230 -32.26 3.87 1.20
CA ARG A 230 -32.19 5.22 1.75
C ARG A 230 -33.19 6.18 1.11
N LEU A 231 -33.83 5.76 0.01
CA LEU A 231 -34.82 6.60 -0.69
C LEU A 231 -36.19 6.46 -0.05
N THR A 232 -36.90 7.57 0.03
CA THR A 232 -38.33 7.55 0.39
C THR A 232 -39.14 6.89 -0.74
N PRO A 233 -40.36 6.39 -0.45
CA PRO A 233 -41.19 5.80 -1.51
C PRO A 233 -41.43 6.71 -2.72
N SER A 234 -41.55 8.02 -2.54
CA SER A 234 -41.74 8.97 -3.64
C SER A 234 -40.46 9.12 -4.50
N GLU A 235 -39.29 9.07 -3.88
CA GLU A 235 -37.99 9.13 -4.58
C GLU A 235 -37.69 7.84 -5.35
N GLN A 236 -38.20 6.70 -4.87
CA GLN A 236 -38.02 5.40 -5.54
C GLN A 236 -38.84 5.32 -6.84
N MET A 237 -39.89 6.14 -6.98
CA MET A 237 -40.79 6.15 -8.14
C MET A 237 -40.39 7.14 -9.22
N SER A 238 -39.47 8.04 -8.96
CA SER A 238 -38.98 9.03 -9.93
C SER A 238 -37.77 8.51 -10.72
#